data_1fdcef0233f062fb70e495f8d43358bf
#
_entry.id   1fdcef0233f062fb70e495f8d43358bf
#
_cell.length_a   1.000
_cell.length_b   1.000
_cell.length_c   1.000
_cell.angle_alpha   90.00
_cell.angle_beta   90.00
_cell.angle_gamma   90.00
#
_symmetry.space_group_name_H-M   'P 1'
#
loop_
_entity.id
_entity.type
_entity.pdbx_description
1 polymer ?
#
loop_
_entity_poly.entity_id
_entity_poly.type
_entity_poly.pdbx_seq_one_letter_code
_entity_poly.pdbx_strand_id
1 'polypeptide(L)'
;MHTSLMVSYRGADVMIDCGLDWLGKFQRVHPRAIVLTHAHPDHAWGLKNGAPCPVHAPQKTWRTLRDCAVEDRHLIKERTPTKICGITFEAFPVEHSILAPAVGYRVSAGRARIFYAPDLVYIHDRGPALKDIQIYIGDGATLTRSFIRRRGKTLIGHAPIRTQLTWCEKEGVPRAIITHCGSAIVNGDQRKLAAKLHAMADERGVEARIAYDGMTLTL
;
A
#
# COMPACT_ATOMS: atom_id res chain seq x y z
N MET A 1 8.68 5.69 -10.57
CA MET A 1 7.76 4.64 -11.05
C MET A 1 6.48 4.68 -10.23
N HIS A 2 5.36 4.15 -10.77
CA HIS A 2 4.15 3.95 -9.97
C HIS A 2 4.40 3.01 -8.80
N THR A 3 3.67 3.21 -7.73
CA THR A 3 3.87 2.47 -6.48
C THR A 3 3.60 0.98 -6.66
N SER A 4 4.53 0.16 -6.20
CA SER A 4 4.39 -1.29 -6.10
C SER A 4 5.28 -1.80 -4.97
N LEU A 5 4.89 -2.92 -4.36
CA LEU A 5 5.67 -3.59 -3.32
C LEU A 5 5.85 -5.06 -3.71
N MET A 6 7.09 -5.54 -3.76
CA MET A 6 7.38 -6.96 -3.87
C MET A 6 7.58 -7.56 -2.47
N VAL A 7 6.86 -8.64 -2.18
CA VAL A 7 7.01 -9.40 -0.94
C VAL A 7 7.57 -10.77 -1.29
N SER A 8 8.79 -11.05 -0.83
CA SER A 8 9.49 -12.32 -1.08
C SER A 8 9.50 -13.19 0.17
N TYR A 9 9.06 -14.42 0.07
CA TYR A 9 9.09 -15.38 1.17
C TYR A 9 9.32 -16.81 0.67
N ARG A 10 10.38 -17.49 1.15
CA ARG A 10 10.74 -18.87 0.78
C ARG A 10 10.79 -19.12 -0.73
N GLY A 11 11.38 -18.17 -1.47
CA GLY A 11 11.53 -18.27 -2.92
C GLY A 11 10.27 -17.98 -3.74
N ALA A 12 9.23 -17.46 -3.12
CA ALA A 12 8.03 -16.99 -3.81
C ALA A 12 7.92 -15.47 -3.70
N ASP A 13 7.70 -14.80 -4.83
CA ASP A 13 7.53 -13.36 -4.96
C ASP A 13 6.06 -13.04 -5.24
N VAL A 14 5.44 -12.23 -4.38
CA VAL A 14 4.09 -11.70 -4.58
C VAL A 14 4.17 -10.19 -4.71
N MET A 15 3.63 -9.67 -5.81
CA MET A 15 3.61 -8.24 -6.09
C MET A 15 2.31 -7.61 -5.57
N ILE A 16 2.40 -6.52 -4.82
CA ILE A 16 1.23 -5.74 -4.43
C ILE A 16 1.23 -4.47 -5.27
N ASP A 17 0.15 -4.26 -6.01
CA ASP A 17 -0.07 -3.22 -7.00
C ASP A 17 0.92 -3.24 -8.17
N CYS A 18 0.43 -2.87 -9.34
CA CYS A 18 1.17 -2.82 -10.59
C CYS A 18 0.56 -1.76 -11.51
N GLY A 19 0.90 -0.51 -11.26
CA GLY A 19 0.41 0.60 -12.06
C GLY A 19 0.85 0.55 -13.52
N LEU A 20 0.43 1.54 -14.29
CA LEU A 20 0.67 1.61 -15.75
C LEU A 20 2.15 1.45 -16.15
N ASP A 21 3.08 1.87 -15.32
CA ASP A 21 4.52 1.70 -15.57
C ASP A 21 4.96 0.23 -15.69
N TRP A 22 4.17 -0.71 -15.18
CA TRP A 22 4.42 -2.15 -15.26
C TRP A 22 3.86 -2.80 -16.53
N LEU A 23 3.10 -2.06 -17.33
CA LEU A 23 2.56 -2.59 -18.60
C LEU A 23 3.68 -3.14 -19.48
N GLY A 24 3.61 -4.44 -19.80
CA GLY A 24 4.62 -5.14 -20.59
C GLY A 24 5.98 -5.35 -19.91
N LYS A 25 6.10 -5.21 -18.57
CA LYS A 25 7.37 -5.31 -17.85
C LYS A 25 7.42 -6.40 -16.77
N PHE A 26 6.39 -7.21 -16.61
CA PHE A 26 6.34 -8.25 -15.58
C PHE A 26 7.46 -9.31 -15.69
N GLN A 27 7.95 -9.55 -16.91
CA GLN A 27 9.09 -10.44 -17.15
C GLN A 27 10.41 -9.96 -16.48
N ARG A 28 10.45 -8.75 -15.94
CA ARG A 28 11.61 -8.26 -15.18
C ARG A 28 11.64 -8.76 -13.74
N VAL A 29 10.49 -9.14 -13.20
CA VAL A 29 10.31 -9.47 -11.76
C VAL A 29 9.62 -10.82 -11.54
N HIS A 30 9.00 -11.41 -12.56
CA HIS A 30 8.37 -12.76 -12.55
C HIS A 30 7.55 -13.05 -11.29
N PRO A 31 6.55 -12.21 -10.92
CA PRO A 31 5.78 -12.45 -9.72
C PRO A 31 4.97 -13.76 -9.84
N ARG A 32 4.90 -14.51 -8.74
CA ARG A 32 4.09 -15.74 -8.65
C ARG A 32 2.60 -15.44 -8.47
N ALA A 33 2.27 -14.27 -7.97
CA ALA A 33 0.92 -13.73 -7.88
C ALA A 33 0.97 -12.20 -7.79
N ILE A 34 -0.13 -11.55 -8.15
CA ILE A 34 -0.34 -10.11 -7.97
C ILE A 34 -1.52 -9.90 -7.04
N VAL A 35 -1.41 -8.95 -6.12
CA VAL A 35 -2.47 -8.54 -5.17
C VAL A 35 -2.74 -7.07 -5.40
N LEU A 36 -4.01 -6.65 -5.53
CA LEU A 36 -4.34 -5.25 -5.76
C LEU A 36 -4.99 -4.61 -4.53
N THR A 37 -4.56 -3.40 -4.18
CA THR A 37 -5.22 -2.58 -3.17
C THR A 37 -6.49 -1.95 -3.70
N HIS A 38 -6.46 -1.40 -4.92
CA HIS A 38 -7.59 -0.77 -5.59
C HIS A 38 -7.35 -0.61 -7.11
N ALA A 39 -8.30 0.01 -7.82
CA ALA A 39 -8.34 0.00 -9.28
C ALA A 39 -7.85 1.30 -9.95
N HIS A 40 -7.17 2.20 -9.25
CA HIS A 40 -6.61 3.38 -9.91
C HIS A 40 -5.53 3.00 -10.94
N PRO A 41 -5.32 3.83 -11.97
CA PRO A 41 -4.36 3.54 -13.05
C PRO A 41 -2.93 3.30 -12.59
N ASP A 42 -2.49 4.03 -11.59
CA ASP A 42 -1.16 3.95 -10.98
C ASP A 42 -0.98 2.74 -10.04
N HIS A 43 -2.05 1.95 -9.80
CA HIS A 43 -2.04 0.72 -9.00
C HIS A 43 -2.39 -0.55 -9.78
N ALA A 44 -3.20 -0.44 -10.86
CA ALA A 44 -3.74 -1.63 -11.52
C ALA A 44 -3.57 -1.68 -13.06
N TRP A 45 -3.22 -0.59 -13.73
CA TRP A 45 -3.23 -0.56 -15.20
C TRP A 45 -2.03 -1.25 -15.86
N GLY A 46 -1.08 -1.75 -15.11
CA GLY A 46 -0.11 -2.74 -15.62
C GLY A 46 -0.78 -4.00 -16.14
N LEU A 47 -2.02 -4.30 -15.66
CA LEU A 47 -2.83 -5.44 -16.05
C LEU A 47 -3.74 -5.20 -17.27
N LYS A 48 -3.67 -4.04 -17.90
CA LYS A 48 -4.57 -3.67 -19.00
C LYS A 48 -4.58 -4.70 -20.13
N ASN A 49 -3.45 -5.31 -20.41
CA ASN A 49 -3.29 -6.32 -21.46
C ASN A 49 -3.19 -7.75 -20.90
N GLY A 50 -3.65 -8.00 -19.69
CA GLY A 50 -3.58 -9.28 -19.00
C GLY A 50 -2.53 -9.34 -17.90
N ALA A 51 -2.40 -10.49 -17.26
CA ALA A 51 -1.45 -10.78 -16.21
C ALA A 51 -0.66 -12.06 -16.49
N PRO A 52 0.63 -12.16 -16.08
CA PRO A 52 1.45 -13.36 -16.29
C PRO A 52 1.19 -14.44 -15.22
N CYS A 53 0.38 -14.15 -14.20
CA CYS A 53 0.14 -14.99 -13.04
C CYS A 53 -1.23 -14.67 -12.42
N PRO A 54 -1.71 -15.49 -11.44
CA PRO A 54 -2.94 -15.24 -10.72
C PRO A 54 -3.00 -13.84 -10.11
N VAL A 55 -4.15 -13.16 -10.24
CA VAL A 55 -4.38 -11.83 -9.67
C VAL A 55 -5.47 -11.90 -8.61
N HIS A 56 -5.15 -11.40 -7.43
CA HIS A 56 -6.04 -11.38 -6.27
C HIS A 56 -6.47 -9.93 -5.96
N ALA A 57 -7.77 -9.70 -5.80
CA ALA A 57 -8.28 -8.37 -5.46
C ALA A 57 -9.61 -8.42 -4.71
N PRO A 58 -9.98 -7.34 -3.98
CA PRO A 58 -11.31 -7.19 -3.42
C PRO A 58 -12.41 -7.13 -4.50
N GLN A 59 -13.63 -7.52 -4.13
CA GLN A 59 -14.80 -7.51 -5.03
C GLN A 59 -15.02 -6.14 -5.70
N LYS A 60 -14.82 -5.05 -4.95
CA LYS A 60 -15.02 -3.68 -5.47
C LYS A 60 -13.98 -3.34 -6.53
N THR A 61 -12.73 -3.76 -6.34
CA THR A 61 -11.64 -3.61 -7.32
C THR A 61 -11.95 -4.37 -8.60
N TRP A 62 -12.40 -5.64 -8.51
CA TRP A 62 -12.81 -6.42 -9.67
C TRP A 62 -13.99 -5.83 -10.44
N ARG A 63 -14.96 -5.22 -9.75
CA ARG A 63 -16.07 -4.52 -10.43
C ARG A 63 -15.58 -3.36 -11.29
N THR A 64 -14.59 -2.63 -10.81
CA THR A 64 -13.98 -1.51 -11.56
C THR A 64 -13.12 -2.02 -12.72
N LEU A 65 -12.41 -3.14 -12.52
CA LEU A 65 -11.54 -3.79 -13.53
C LEU A 65 -12.26 -4.86 -14.35
N ARG A 66 -13.59 -4.82 -14.48
CA ARG A 66 -14.36 -5.86 -15.16
C ARG A 66 -13.91 -6.10 -16.62
N ASP A 67 -13.51 -5.02 -17.32
CA ASP A 67 -13.11 -5.05 -18.73
C ASP A 67 -11.59 -5.27 -18.93
N CYS A 68 -10.83 -5.53 -17.84
CA CYS A 68 -9.41 -5.82 -17.89
C CYS A 68 -9.17 -7.25 -18.38
N ALA A 69 -8.16 -7.49 -19.22
CA ALA A 69 -7.86 -8.78 -19.83
C ALA A 69 -7.19 -9.81 -18.89
N VAL A 70 -7.46 -9.74 -17.60
CA VAL A 70 -6.97 -10.72 -16.61
C VAL A 70 -7.85 -11.95 -16.63
N GLU A 71 -7.27 -13.12 -16.93
CA GLU A 71 -8.00 -14.40 -17.03
C GLU A 71 -8.12 -15.08 -15.65
N ASP A 72 -7.02 -15.18 -14.90
CA ASP A 72 -6.97 -15.88 -13.61
C ASP A 72 -7.23 -14.91 -12.44
N ARG A 73 -8.51 -14.72 -12.12
CA ARG A 73 -9.03 -13.77 -11.13
C ARG A 73 -9.43 -14.45 -9.82
N HIS A 74 -8.86 -13.99 -8.72
CA HIS A 74 -9.17 -14.48 -7.38
C HIS A 74 -9.74 -13.37 -6.51
N LEU A 75 -10.74 -13.72 -5.68
CA LEU A 75 -11.36 -12.80 -4.74
C LEU A 75 -10.63 -12.83 -3.38
N ILE A 76 -10.24 -11.66 -2.89
CA ILE A 76 -9.88 -11.45 -1.48
C ILE A 76 -11.10 -10.85 -0.76
N LYS A 77 -11.59 -11.56 0.27
CA LYS A 77 -12.63 -11.03 1.13
C LYS A 77 -12.02 -10.11 2.20
N GLU A 78 -12.64 -8.94 2.38
CA GLU A 78 -12.27 -8.02 3.45
C GLU A 78 -12.32 -8.74 4.81
N ARG A 79 -11.35 -8.48 5.67
CA ARG A 79 -11.20 -9.03 7.03
C ARG A 79 -11.11 -10.57 7.10
N THR A 80 -10.77 -11.20 5.99
CA THR A 80 -10.55 -12.65 5.93
C THR A 80 -9.12 -12.93 5.49
N PRO A 81 -8.26 -13.52 6.35
CA PRO A 81 -6.91 -13.88 5.98
C PRO A 81 -6.89 -14.85 4.80
N THR A 82 -6.18 -14.50 3.74
CA THR A 82 -6.03 -15.30 2.53
C THR A 82 -4.57 -15.65 2.31
N LYS A 83 -4.23 -16.94 2.18
CA LYS A 83 -2.86 -17.39 1.95
C LYS A 83 -2.55 -17.48 0.46
N ILE A 84 -1.53 -16.74 0.02
CA ILE A 84 -1.07 -16.67 -1.36
C ILE A 84 0.44 -16.94 -1.36
N CYS A 85 0.91 -17.99 -2.05
CA CYS A 85 2.32 -18.37 -2.13
C CYS A 85 3.03 -18.44 -0.76
N GLY A 86 2.34 -18.90 0.28
CA GLY A 86 2.90 -19.01 1.64
C GLY A 86 2.83 -17.73 2.48
N ILE A 87 2.46 -16.60 1.89
CA ILE A 87 2.26 -15.30 2.54
C ILE A 87 0.77 -15.11 2.83
N THR A 88 0.42 -14.57 3.99
CA THR A 88 -0.98 -14.32 4.36
C THR A 88 -1.30 -12.83 4.18
N PHE A 89 -2.37 -12.55 3.45
CA PHE A 89 -2.91 -11.23 3.19
C PHE A 89 -4.28 -11.09 3.86
N GLU A 90 -4.47 -10.06 4.67
CA GLU A 90 -5.77 -9.69 5.22
C GLU A 90 -6.10 -8.25 4.79
N ALA A 91 -7.19 -8.09 4.05
CA ALA A 91 -7.62 -6.79 3.52
C ALA A 91 -8.43 -6.02 4.56
N PHE A 92 -8.02 -4.79 4.82
CA PHE A 92 -8.71 -3.83 5.69
C PHE A 92 -9.24 -2.67 4.86
N PRO A 93 -10.56 -2.38 4.87
CA PRO A 93 -11.11 -1.22 4.16
C PRO A 93 -10.46 0.08 4.61
N VAL A 94 -10.09 0.93 3.65
CA VAL A 94 -9.61 2.28 3.89
C VAL A 94 -10.44 3.29 3.11
N GLU A 95 -10.57 4.51 3.63
CA GLU A 95 -11.12 5.60 2.87
C GLU A 95 -10.02 6.21 1.99
N HIS A 96 -10.30 6.36 0.71
CA HIS A 96 -9.40 6.96 -0.26
C HIS A 96 -10.19 7.55 -1.45
N SER A 97 -10.99 6.73 -2.14
CA SER A 97 -11.71 7.11 -3.35
C SER A 97 -13.09 6.44 -3.40
N ILE A 98 -14.08 7.19 -3.91
CA ILE A 98 -15.43 6.64 -4.14
C ILE A 98 -15.44 5.79 -5.43
N LEU A 99 -14.69 6.23 -6.45
CA LEU A 99 -14.65 5.56 -7.76
C LEU A 99 -13.79 4.30 -7.76
N ALA A 100 -12.78 4.25 -6.89
CA ALA A 100 -11.90 3.10 -6.69
C ALA A 100 -11.74 2.83 -5.19
N PRO A 101 -12.74 2.20 -4.56
CA PRO A 101 -12.66 1.84 -3.13
C PRO A 101 -11.42 1.01 -2.85
N ALA A 102 -10.65 1.40 -1.83
CA ALA A 102 -9.33 0.86 -1.54
C ALA A 102 -9.32 0.00 -0.27
N VAL A 103 -8.31 -0.85 -0.18
CA VAL A 103 -7.95 -1.58 1.03
C VAL A 103 -6.47 -1.39 1.35
N GLY A 104 -6.12 -1.42 2.63
CA GLY A 104 -4.77 -1.72 3.07
C GLY A 104 -4.64 -3.22 3.37
N TYR A 105 -3.44 -3.76 3.25
CA TYR A 105 -3.16 -5.16 3.55
C TYR A 105 -2.29 -5.30 4.79
N ARG A 106 -2.76 -6.11 5.76
CA ARG A 106 -1.87 -6.76 6.70
C ARG A 106 -1.26 -7.95 5.98
N VAL A 107 0.07 -7.95 5.87
CA VAL A 107 0.84 -9.00 5.22
C VAL A 107 1.66 -9.71 6.28
N SER A 108 1.55 -11.04 6.35
CA SER A 108 2.26 -11.86 7.34
C SER A 108 2.99 -13.02 6.66
N ALA A 109 4.27 -13.21 7.00
CA ALA A 109 5.10 -14.29 6.52
C ALA A 109 6.07 -14.75 7.64
N GLY A 110 5.94 -15.97 8.12
CA GLY A 110 6.66 -16.43 9.31
C GLY A 110 6.33 -15.57 10.53
N ARG A 111 7.35 -14.90 11.10
CA ARG A 111 7.18 -13.96 12.21
C ARG A 111 7.06 -12.50 11.76
N ALA A 112 7.30 -12.23 10.48
CA ALA A 112 7.21 -10.89 9.93
C ALA A 112 5.75 -10.46 9.73
N ARG A 113 5.44 -9.21 10.09
CA ARG A 113 4.12 -8.60 9.89
C ARG A 113 4.31 -7.14 9.48
N ILE A 114 3.73 -6.79 8.34
CA ILE A 114 3.70 -5.40 7.85
C ILE A 114 2.25 -5.00 7.56
N PHE A 115 2.00 -3.71 7.55
CA PHE A 115 0.76 -3.15 7.02
C PHE A 115 1.10 -2.24 5.84
N TYR A 116 0.50 -2.50 4.70
CA TYR A 116 0.70 -1.76 3.45
C TYR A 116 -0.59 -1.06 3.03
N ALA A 117 -0.58 0.26 2.98
CA ALA A 117 -1.67 1.09 2.50
C ALA A 117 -1.10 2.35 1.84
N PRO A 118 -0.78 2.30 0.52
CA PRO A 118 -0.10 3.39 -0.17
C PRO A 118 -1.00 4.60 -0.39
N ASP A 119 -2.32 4.41 -0.41
CA ASP A 119 -3.32 5.44 -0.65
C ASP A 119 -4.42 5.37 0.40
N LEU A 120 -4.49 6.36 1.26
CA LEU A 120 -5.54 6.39 2.29
C LEU A 120 -5.77 7.76 2.93
N VAL A 121 -7.01 7.94 3.38
CA VAL A 121 -7.41 9.02 4.29
C VAL A 121 -7.56 8.49 5.71
N TYR A 122 -8.11 7.26 5.84
CA TYR A 122 -8.45 6.66 7.12
C TYR A 122 -8.48 5.14 7.01
N ILE A 123 -8.09 4.43 8.07
CA ILE A 123 -8.15 2.97 8.17
C ILE A 123 -9.36 2.61 9.03
N HIS A 124 -10.35 1.92 8.45
CA HIS A 124 -11.40 1.30 9.24
C HIS A 124 -10.79 0.18 10.09
N ASP A 125 -11.23 0.02 11.33
CA ASP A 125 -10.66 -0.96 12.26
C ASP A 125 -9.13 -0.84 12.44
N ARG A 126 -8.62 0.39 12.61
CA ARG A 126 -7.18 0.68 12.68
C ARG A 126 -6.46 -0.13 13.75
N GLY A 127 -7.00 -0.24 14.98
CA GLY A 127 -6.38 -1.04 16.04
C GLY A 127 -6.11 -2.48 15.59
N PRO A 128 -7.14 -3.26 15.12
CA PRO A 128 -6.92 -4.58 14.54
C PRO A 128 -5.98 -4.59 13.34
N ALA A 129 -6.01 -3.58 12.46
CA ALA A 129 -5.15 -3.51 11.27
C ALA A 129 -3.67 -3.40 11.64
N LEU A 130 -3.35 -2.59 12.64
CA LEU A 130 -1.97 -2.27 13.04
C LEU A 130 -1.47 -3.08 14.24
N LYS A 131 -2.27 -3.98 14.80
CA LYS A 131 -1.88 -4.83 15.93
C LYS A 131 -0.67 -5.70 15.58
N ASP A 132 0.39 -5.64 16.38
CA ASP A 132 1.64 -6.40 16.24
C ASP A 132 2.37 -6.17 14.90
N ILE A 133 2.17 -5.03 14.27
CA ILE A 133 2.85 -4.65 13.03
C ILE A 133 4.26 -4.15 13.33
N GLN A 134 5.24 -4.68 12.62
CA GLN A 134 6.65 -4.28 12.73
C GLN A 134 6.99 -3.08 11.84
N ILE A 135 6.35 -2.99 10.66
CA ILE A 135 6.54 -1.89 9.72
C ILE A 135 5.19 -1.50 9.12
N TYR A 136 4.86 -0.23 9.24
CA TYR A 136 3.80 0.42 8.50
C TYR A 136 4.37 0.98 7.18
N ILE A 137 3.76 0.64 6.04
CA ILE A 137 4.14 1.18 4.72
C ILE A 137 2.95 1.98 4.21
N GLY A 138 3.09 3.31 4.22
CA GLY A 138 1.96 4.22 4.05
C GLY A 138 2.14 5.29 2.99
N ASP A 139 1.14 6.15 2.91
CA ASP A 139 0.91 7.18 1.91
C ASP A 139 1.84 8.39 2.07
N GLY A 140 2.55 8.72 1.01
CA GLY A 140 3.49 9.84 0.92
C GLY A 140 2.99 11.03 0.10
N ALA A 141 1.69 11.17 -0.15
CA ALA A 141 1.18 12.27 -0.96
C ALA A 141 1.55 13.65 -0.38
N THR A 142 1.64 13.77 0.96
CA THR A 142 1.95 15.04 1.63
C THR A 142 2.53 14.84 3.03
N LEU A 143 3.46 15.72 3.43
CA LEU A 143 4.04 15.67 4.80
C LEU A 143 3.03 16.10 5.88
N THR A 144 2.48 17.30 5.74
CA THR A 144 1.67 17.94 6.80
C THR A 144 0.37 18.53 6.27
N ARG A 145 0.30 18.88 4.98
CA ARG A 145 -0.89 19.49 4.38
C ARG A 145 -1.96 18.42 4.20
N SER A 146 -3.17 18.70 4.64
CA SER A 146 -4.31 17.80 4.41
C SER A 146 -4.78 17.89 2.95
N PHE A 147 -4.87 16.74 2.27
CA PHE A 147 -5.53 16.58 0.97
C PHE A 147 -6.85 15.84 1.11
N ILE A 148 -7.48 15.98 2.25
CA ILE A 148 -8.75 15.31 2.57
C ILE A 148 -9.90 16.19 2.13
N ARG A 149 -10.83 15.58 1.41
CA ARG A 149 -12.12 16.18 1.03
C ARG A 149 -13.25 15.27 1.52
N ARG A 150 -14.42 15.84 1.71
CA ARG A 150 -15.63 15.09 2.06
C ARG A 150 -16.64 15.15 0.91
N ARG A 151 -17.18 13.99 0.54
CA ARG A 151 -18.30 13.88 -0.39
C ARG A 151 -19.38 13.02 0.24
N GLY A 152 -20.47 13.64 0.69
CA GLY A 152 -21.48 12.99 1.53
C GLY A 152 -20.87 12.51 2.85
N LYS A 153 -20.97 11.22 3.12
CA LYS A 153 -20.41 10.57 4.33
C LYS A 153 -18.99 10.04 4.13
N THR A 154 -18.45 10.03 2.90
CA THR A 154 -17.15 9.43 2.56
C THR A 154 -16.05 10.49 2.54
N LEU A 155 -14.91 10.19 3.12
CA LEU A 155 -13.68 10.95 2.98
C LEU A 155 -12.92 10.48 1.74
N ILE A 156 -12.35 11.42 0.99
CA ILE A 156 -11.56 11.14 -0.22
C ILE A 156 -10.25 11.92 -0.18
N GLY A 157 -9.20 11.35 -0.78
CA GLY A 157 -7.87 11.95 -0.87
C GLY A 157 -6.82 11.19 -0.05
N HIS A 158 -5.93 11.94 0.64
CA HIS A 158 -4.75 11.39 1.29
C HIS A 158 -4.53 12.00 2.67
N ALA A 159 -4.25 11.13 3.65
CA ALA A 159 -3.85 11.56 4.99
C ALA A 159 -2.41 12.07 4.98
N PRO A 160 -2.11 13.19 5.66
CA PRO A 160 -0.72 13.63 5.82
C PRO A 160 0.13 12.58 6.54
N ILE A 161 1.42 12.50 6.19
CA ILE A 161 2.39 11.61 6.86
C ILE A 161 2.36 11.82 8.38
N ARG A 162 2.31 13.09 8.83
CA ARG A 162 2.20 13.41 10.26
C ARG A 162 1.04 12.70 10.95
N THR A 163 -0.10 12.59 10.31
CA THR A 163 -1.27 11.88 10.86
C THR A 163 -1.03 10.37 10.91
N GLN A 164 -0.40 9.80 9.88
CA GLN A 164 -0.07 8.38 9.83
C GLN A 164 0.96 7.99 10.90
N LEU A 165 1.97 8.85 11.15
CA LEU A 165 2.92 8.66 12.26
C LEU A 165 2.23 8.67 13.62
N THR A 166 1.21 9.53 13.82
CA THR A 166 0.39 9.51 15.05
C THR A 166 -0.41 8.22 15.18
N TRP A 167 -0.82 7.58 14.08
CA TRP A 167 -1.42 6.25 14.16
C TRP A 167 -0.40 5.18 14.57
N CYS A 168 0.82 5.23 14.01
CA CYS A 168 1.90 4.32 14.40
C CYS A 168 2.21 4.43 15.90
N GLU A 169 2.36 5.66 16.42
CA GLU A 169 2.53 5.93 17.86
C GLU A 169 1.42 5.29 18.70
N LYS A 170 0.15 5.58 18.37
CA LYS A 170 -1.02 5.11 19.13
C LYS A 170 -1.20 3.60 19.11
N GLU A 171 -0.84 2.95 18.03
CA GLU A 171 -1.00 1.49 17.84
C GLU A 171 0.31 0.72 18.12
N GLY A 172 1.37 1.42 18.59
CA GLY A 172 2.65 0.81 18.97
C GLY A 172 3.46 0.27 17.80
N VAL A 173 3.31 0.83 16.59
CA VAL A 173 4.08 0.44 15.41
C VAL A 173 5.44 1.15 15.42
N PRO A 174 6.56 0.44 15.55
CA PRO A 174 7.86 1.07 15.77
C PRO A 174 8.48 1.71 14.52
N ARG A 175 8.10 1.27 13.32
CA ARG A 175 8.72 1.73 12.06
C ARG A 175 7.68 2.08 11.00
N ALA A 176 7.95 3.15 10.25
CA ALA A 176 7.15 3.58 9.12
C ALA A 176 8.00 3.81 7.87
N ILE A 177 7.56 3.27 6.74
CA ILE A 177 8.13 3.54 5.42
C ILE A 177 7.07 4.29 4.62
N ILE A 178 7.45 5.44 4.08
CA ILE A 178 6.54 6.29 3.35
C ILE A 178 6.76 6.08 1.86
N THR A 179 5.76 5.59 1.18
CA THR A 179 5.74 5.32 -0.27
C THR A 179 4.71 6.20 -0.98
N HIS A 180 4.43 5.97 -2.25
CA HIS A 180 3.43 6.74 -3.02
C HIS A 180 3.62 8.27 -2.88
N CYS A 181 4.88 8.72 -3.05
CA CYS A 181 5.27 10.09 -2.77
C CYS A 181 4.70 11.09 -3.78
N GLY A 182 4.02 12.11 -3.29
CA GLY A 182 3.53 13.22 -4.10
C GLY A 182 4.67 14.09 -4.63
N SER A 183 4.38 14.90 -5.65
CA SER A 183 5.37 15.74 -6.36
C SER A 183 6.17 16.67 -5.44
N ALA A 184 5.56 17.18 -4.37
CA ALA A 184 6.26 18.01 -3.39
C ALA A 184 7.35 17.26 -2.61
N ILE A 185 7.22 15.93 -2.48
CA ILE A 185 8.24 15.08 -1.86
C ILE A 185 9.25 14.64 -2.90
N VAL A 186 8.79 14.18 -4.08
CA VAL A 186 9.67 13.70 -5.14
C VAL A 186 10.61 14.79 -5.66
N ASN A 187 10.10 16.01 -5.86
CA ASN A 187 10.85 17.14 -6.41
C ASN A 187 11.46 18.06 -5.32
N GLY A 188 11.26 17.72 -4.05
CA GLY A 188 11.74 18.52 -2.94
C GLY A 188 13.21 18.26 -2.58
N ASP A 189 13.76 19.13 -1.73
CA ASP A 189 15.08 18.93 -1.13
C ASP A 189 15.05 17.72 -0.18
N GLN A 190 15.64 16.61 -0.62
CA GLN A 190 15.60 15.34 0.09
C GLN A 190 16.20 15.41 1.49
N ARG A 191 17.24 16.23 1.71
CA ARG A 191 17.84 16.40 3.05
C ARG A 191 16.86 17.11 4.00
N LYS A 192 16.22 18.19 3.54
CA LYS A 192 15.23 18.93 4.33
C LYS A 192 13.97 18.10 4.61
N LEU A 193 13.54 17.31 3.61
CA LEU A 193 12.39 16.41 3.75
C LEU A 193 12.68 15.30 4.75
N ALA A 194 13.86 14.65 4.65
CA ALA A 194 14.29 13.63 5.61
C ALA A 194 14.39 14.19 7.02
N ALA A 195 15.01 15.37 7.20
CA ALA A 195 15.11 16.01 8.52
C ALA A 195 13.74 16.32 9.12
N LYS A 196 12.78 16.85 8.32
CA LYS A 196 11.41 17.09 8.77
C LYS A 196 10.66 15.80 9.12
N LEU A 197 10.83 14.75 8.32
CA LEU A 197 10.23 13.46 8.58
C LEU A 197 10.77 12.87 9.88
N HIS A 198 12.10 12.86 10.06
CA HIS A 198 12.74 12.35 11.29
C HIS A 198 12.26 13.11 12.53
N ALA A 199 12.25 14.45 12.51
CA ALA A 199 11.76 15.24 13.64
C ALA A 199 10.32 14.88 14.02
N MET A 200 9.40 14.75 13.04
CA MET A 200 8.02 14.34 13.30
C MET A 200 7.90 12.90 13.82
N ALA A 201 8.78 12.01 13.39
CA ALA A 201 8.79 10.61 13.78
C ALA A 201 9.37 10.46 15.20
N ASP A 202 10.47 11.13 15.48
CA ASP A 202 11.15 11.13 16.80
C ASP A 202 10.23 11.65 17.91
N GLU A 203 9.45 12.73 17.64
CA GLU A 203 8.41 13.22 18.57
C GLU A 203 7.39 12.13 18.98
N ARG A 204 7.27 11.05 18.20
CA ARG A 204 6.30 9.96 18.36
C ARG A 204 6.93 8.62 18.71
N GLY A 205 8.25 8.57 18.87
CA GLY A 205 8.99 7.33 19.11
C GLY A 205 8.89 6.33 17.93
N VAL A 206 8.75 6.82 16.69
CA VAL A 206 8.64 6.02 15.47
C VAL A 206 9.87 6.24 14.59
N GLU A 207 10.53 5.17 14.14
CA GLU A 207 11.54 5.29 13.07
C GLU A 207 10.83 5.45 11.72
N ALA A 208 11.09 6.54 10.98
CA ALA A 208 10.46 6.76 9.68
C ALA A 208 11.45 7.08 8.56
N ARG A 209 11.17 6.54 7.36
CA ARG A 209 11.96 6.78 6.14
C ARG A 209 11.05 6.97 4.93
N ILE A 210 11.51 7.75 3.96
CA ILE A 210 10.89 7.82 2.63
C ILE A 210 11.44 6.66 1.80
N ALA A 211 10.54 5.94 1.14
CA ALA A 211 10.90 4.88 0.20
C ALA A 211 11.52 5.48 -1.08
N TYR A 212 12.39 4.71 -1.71
CA TYR A 212 12.92 5.00 -3.05
C TYR A 212 12.83 3.75 -3.93
N ASP A 213 12.85 3.93 -5.24
CA ASP A 213 12.75 2.83 -6.20
C ASP A 213 13.91 1.83 -5.99
N GLY A 214 13.57 0.56 -5.82
CA GLY A 214 14.55 -0.51 -5.54
C GLY A 214 14.95 -0.66 -4.07
N MET A 215 14.34 0.09 -3.13
CA MET A 215 14.56 -0.12 -1.69
C MET A 215 14.20 -1.54 -1.28
N THR A 216 15.08 -2.19 -0.55
CA THR A 216 14.88 -3.54 0.00
C THR A 216 14.99 -3.54 1.51
N LEU A 217 14.11 -4.29 2.17
CA LEU A 217 14.09 -4.49 3.62
C LEU A 217 14.00 -6.00 3.91
N THR A 218 14.77 -6.46 4.89
CA THR A 218 14.68 -7.83 5.42
C THR A 218 14.09 -7.79 6.84
N LEU A 219 13.14 -8.70 7.13
CA LEU A 219 12.44 -8.82 8.41
C LEU A 219 12.61 -10.21 9.03
#